data_0898bdfcaac82c6fb597d1e5f65f2f9f
#
_entry.id   0898bdfcaac82c6fb597d1e5f65f2f9f
#
_cell.length_a   1.000
_cell.length_b   1.000
_cell.length_c   1.000
_cell.angle_alpha   90.00
_cell.angle_beta   90.00
_cell.angle_gamma   90.00
#
_symmetry.space_group_name_H-M   'P 1'
#
loop_
_entity.id
_entity.type
_entity.pdbx_description
1 polymer ?
#
loop_
_entity_poly.entity_id
_entity_poly.type
_entity_poly.pdbx_seq_one_letter_code
_entity_poly.pdbx_strand_id
1 'polypeptide(L)'
;MRTIIFGAGSDLGVNIDGASLGPQQLMNDLTTFYQGESIMLNQDNSIIKSRNLSDRRKNEYEIEKFNSNLYKNIIEKVKEEYFPIVVGGDSSVSIASTFAEAKANIDIGIIWIDSNPAYDTFETTQTGNIHDLSLAAVTGYKCNDLKYYHEGKIVQPSHAVLIGARSMSEQ
;
A
#
# COMPACT_ATOMS: atom_id res chain seq x y z
N MET A 1 20.94 -4.65 12.18
CA MET A 1 19.88 -4.76 11.15
C MET A 1 20.11 -3.61 10.16
N ARG A 2 20.27 -3.92 8.89
CA ARG A 2 20.40 -2.90 7.84
C ARG A 2 19.02 -2.41 7.47
N THR A 3 18.88 -1.11 7.25
CA THR A 3 17.61 -0.49 6.87
C THR A 3 17.68 -0.03 5.42
N ILE A 4 16.58 -0.14 4.69
CA ILE A 4 16.42 0.42 3.35
C ILE A 4 15.14 1.25 3.28
N ILE A 5 15.17 2.37 2.57
CA ILE A 5 14.00 3.23 2.36
C ILE A 5 13.50 3.05 0.92
N PHE A 6 12.22 2.71 0.79
CA PHE A 6 11.51 2.72 -0.47
C PHE A 6 10.63 3.96 -0.56
N GLY A 7 10.85 4.80 -1.56
CA GLY A 7 9.88 5.80 -1.96
C GLY A 7 8.88 5.19 -2.93
N ALA A 8 7.61 5.18 -2.58
CA ALA A 8 6.52 4.62 -3.38
C ALA A 8 5.61 5.75 -3.87
N GLY A 9 6.04 6.47 -4.92
CA GLY A 9 5.35 7.63 -5.47
C GLY A 9 4.14 7.23 -6.33
N SER A 10 3.02 6.95 -5.68
CA SER A 10 1.74 6.65 -6.33
C SER A 10 0.60 7.38 -5.65
N ASP A 11 -0.33 7.93 -6.43
CA ASP A 11 -1.63 8.44 -6.01
C ASP A 11 -2.77 7.84 -6.83
N LEU A 12 -2.54 6.65 -7.39
CA LEU A 12 -3.51 5.93 -8.21
C LEU A 12 -4.73 5.46 -7.40
N GLY A 13 -4.54 5.22 -6.11
CA GLY A 13 -5.59 4.75 -5.20
C GLY A 13 -6.55 5.83 -4.72
N VAL A 14 -6.31 7.10 -5.04
CA VAL A 14 -7.13 8.25 -4.62
C VAL A 14 -7.56 9.10 -5.80
N ASN A 15 -8.66 9.87 -5.62
CA ASN A 15 -9.14 10.81 -6.63
C ASN A 15 -8.36 12.15 -6.64
N ILE A 16 -7.52 12.40 -5.63
CA ILE A 16 -6.75 13.63 -5.48
C ILE A 16 -5.35 13.41 -6.02
N ASP A 17 -4.83 14.36 -6.81
CA ASP A 17 -3.48 14.31 -7.34
C ASP A 17 -2.49 14.94 -6.36
N GLY A 18 -1.24 14.48 -6.40
CA GLY A 18 -0.10 15.07 -5.69
C GLY A 18 0.48 14.24 -4.56
N ALA A 19 -0.25 13.26 -4.00
CA ALA A 19 0.32 12.38 -2.99
C ALA A 19 1.54 11.60 -3.50
N SER A 20 1.59 11.31 -4.81
CA SER A 20 2.74 10.66 -5.47
C SER A 20 4.05 11.45 -5.39
N LEU A 21 3.99 12.77 -5.15
CA LEU A 21 5.18 13.64 -5.04
C LEU A 21 5.82 13.61 -3.64
N GLY A 22 5.02 13.25 -2.61
CA GLY A 22 5.47 13.26 -1.22
C GLY A 22 6.70 12.40 -0.95
N PRO A 23 6.76 11.14 -1.43
CA PRO A 23 7.91 10.27 -1.22
C PRO A 23 9.22 10.86 -1.76
N GLN A 24 9.21 11.44 -2.96
CA GLN A 24 10.41 12.04 -3.54
C GLN A 24 10.89 13.23 -2.70
N GLN A 25 9.97 14.08 -2.25
CA GLN A 25 10.32 15.24 -1.42
C GLN A 25 10.92 14.80 -0.10
N LEU A 26 10.28 13.85 0.59
CA LEU A 26 10.80 13.35 1.85
C LEU A 26 12.15 12.66 1.70
N MET A 27 12.34 11.87 0.64
CA MET A 27 13.64 11.21 0.40
C MET A 27 14.75 12.22 0.12
N ASN A 28 14.47 13.32 -0.58
CA ASN A 28 15.45 14.39 -0.77
C ASN A 28 15.88 15.00 0.57
N ASP A 29 14.93 15.24 1.49
CA ASP A 29 15.21 15.78 2.80
C ASP A 29 15.96 14.77 3.70
N LEU A 30 15.61 13.49 3.61
CA LEU A 30 16.23 12.41 4.37
C LEU A 30 17.69 12.17 3.99
N THR A 31 18.13 12.49 2.77
CA THR A 31 19.54 12.31 2.34
C THR A 31 20.53 13.09 3.22
N THR A 32 20.07 14.11 3.94
CA THR A 32 20.91 14.84 4.90
C THR A 32 21.21 14.04 6.18
N PHE A 33 20.35 13.08 6.54
CA PHE A 33 20.42 12.34 7.80
C PHE A 33 20.62 10.84 7.62
N TYR A 34 20.18 10.30 6.50
CA TYR A 34 20.21 8.87 6.21
C TYR A 34 21.23 8.57 5.12
N GLN A 35 22.26 7.80 5.49
CA GLN A 35 23.35 7.38 4.60
C GLN A 35 23.21 5.95 4.08
N GLY A 36 22.04 5.33 4.31
CA GLY A 36 21.74 3.96 3.88
C GLY A 36 21.20 3.87 2.43
N GLU A 37 20.85 2.67 2.04
CA GLU A 37 20.27 2.41 0.71
C GLU A 37 18.85 2.96 0.61
N SER A 38 18.52 3.52 -0.55
CA SER A 38 17.16 3.93 -0.87
C SER A 38 16.81 3.61 -2.33
N ILE A 39 15.55 3.30 -2.58
CA ILE A 39 15.00 3.02 -3.91
C ILE A 39 13.75 3.86 -4.10
N MET A 40 13.71 4.64 -5.18
CA MET A 40 12.52 5.42 -5.54
C MET A 40 11.78 4.73 -6.69
N LEU A 41 10.50 4.45 -6.46
CA LEU A 41 9.57 3.92 -7.46
C LEU A 41 8.47 4.95 -7.70
N ASN A 42 8.24 5.30 -8.95
CA ASN A 42 7.21 6.26 -9.35
C ASN A 42 6.16 5.58 -10.23
N GLN A 43 4.92 6.01 -10.10
CA GLN A 43 3.88 5.67 -11.07
C GLN A 43 4.22 6.26 -12.45
N ASP A 44 3.62 5.69 -13.48
CA ASP A 44 3.69 6.25 -14.81
C ASP A 44 2.80 7.52 -14.88
N ASN A 45 3.43 8.67 -15.08
CA ASN A 45 2.74 9.96 -15.12
C ASN A 45 1.86 10.15 -16.36
N SER A 46 1.92 9.24 -17.34
CA SER A 46 1.03 9.25 -18.50
C SER A 46 -0.34 8.62 -18.21
N ILE A 47 -0.52 7.99 -17.06
CA ILE A 47 -1.77 7.35 -16.65
C ILE A 47 -2.84 8.43 -16.44
N ILE A 48 -3.97 8.26 -17.15
CA ILE A 48 -5.18 9.06 -16.91
C ILE A 48 -6.05 8.32 -15.91
N LYS A 49 -6.09 8.83 -14.69
CA LYS A 49 -6.86 8.20 -13.58
C LYS A 49 -8.37 8.20 -13.86
N SER A 50 -9.04 7.08 -13.57
CA SER A 50 -10.49 7.01 -13.59
C SER A 50 -11.11 7.93 -12.55
N ARG A 51 -11.97 8.84 -12.99
CA ARG A 51 -12.76 9.74 -12.11
C ARG A 51 -14.24 9.42 -12.17
N ASN A 52 -14.61 8.30 -12.82
CA ASN A 52 -16.00 7.88 -12.92
C ASN A 52 -16.53 7.45 -11.55
N LEU A 53 -17.57 8.11 -11.05
CA LEU A 53 -18.17 7.84 -9.75
C LEU A 53 -18.85 6.47 -9.66
N SER A 54 -19.25 5.88 -10.78
CA SER A 54 -19.83 4.53 -10.82
C SER A 54 -18.78 3.41 -10.86
N ASP A 55 -17.51 3.75 -11.08
CA ASP A 55 -16.41 2.78 -11.10
C ASP A 55 -16.01 2.44 -9.66
N ARG A 56 -16.25 1.18 -9.28
CA ARG A 56 -15.90 0.64 -7.96
C ARG A 56 -14.47 0.11 -7.88
N ARG A 57 -13.74 0.08 -9.00
CA ARG A 57 -12.40 -0.50 -9.16
C ARG A 57 -11.46 0.48 -9.86
N LYS A 58 -11.45 1.73 -9.43
CA LYS A 58 -10.68 2.79 -10.07
C LYS A 58 -9.20 2.46 -10.11
N ASN A 59 -8.64 2.52 -11.32
CA ASN A 59 -7.20 2.33 -11.58
C ASN A 59 -6.63 1.00 -11.06
N GLU A 60 -7.49 -0.03 -10.89
CA GLU A 60 -7.09 -1.31 -10.29
C GLU A 60 -5.90 -1.94 -11.01
N TYR A 61 -5.92 -1.96 -12.34
CA TYR A 61 -4.84 -2.52 -13.16
C TYR A 61 -3.52 -1.78 -12.97
N GLU A 62 -3.56 -0.45 -12.97
CA GLU A 62 -2.37 0.40 -12.79
C GLU A 62 -1.81 0.27 -11.37
N ILE A 63 -2.68 0.20 -10.38
CA ILE A 63 -2.29 -0.04 -8.97
C ILE A 63 -1.66 -1.42 -8.82
N GLU A 64 -2.25 -2.45 -9.42
CA GLU A 64 -1.68 -3.80 -9.43
C GLU A 64 -0.26 -3.80 -10.02
N LYS A 65 -0.08 -3.18 -11.18
CA LYS A 65 1.21 -3.09 -11.85
C LYS A 65 2.26 -2.38 -10.98
N PHE A 66 1.89 -1.25 -10.38
CA PHE A 66 2.77 -0.50 -9.48
C PHE A 66 3.11 -1.32 -8.22
N ASN A 67 2.09 -1.86 -7.56
CA ASN A 67 2.24 -2.63 -6.34
C ASN A 67 3.02 -3.95 -6.58
N SER A 68 2.85 -4.61 -7.71
CA SER A 68 3.65 -5.79 -8.05
C SER A 68 5.14 -5.46 -8.17
N ASN A 69 5.47 -4.28 -8.72
CA ASN A 69 6.86 -3.84 -8.78
C ASN A 69 7.41 -3.50 -7.39
N LEU A 70 6.65 -2.77 -6.59
CA LEU A 70 7.02 -2.43 -5.21
C LEU A 70 7.22 -3.71 -4.36
N TYR A 71 6.28 -4.65 -4.43
CA TYR A 71 6.37 -5.95 -3.76
C TYR A 71 7.66 -6.70 -4.08
N LYS A 72 8.01 -6.81 -5.36
CA LYS A 72 9.22 -7.50 -5.81
C LYS A 72 10.49 -6.87 -5.24
N ASN A 73 10.58 -5.55 -5.29
CA ASN A 73 11.73 -4.83 -4.75
C ASN A 73 11.84 -5.00 -3.22
N ILE A 74 10.73 -4.95 -2.49
CA ILE A 74 10.76 -5.14 -1.03
C ILE A 74 11.19 -6.56 -0.69
N ILE A 75 10.60 -7.59 -1.30
CA ILE A 75 10.90 -8.98 -0.95
C ILE A 75 12.33 -9.37 -1.28
N GLU A 76 12.95 -8.81 -2.32
CA GLU A 76 14.36 -9.00 -2.61
C GLU A 76 15.23 -8.47 -1.47
N LYS A 77 14.95 -7.27 -0.99
CA LYS A 77 15.71 -6.65 0.10
C LYS A 77 15.49 -7.30 1.45
N VAL A 78 14.26 -7.78 1.72
CA VAL A 78 14.00 -8.56 2.94
C VAL A 78 14.77 -9.88 2.95
N LYS A 79 14.91 -10.54 1.80
CA LYS A 79 15.79 -11.74 1.67
C LYS A 79 17.28 -11.43 1.90
N GLU A 80 17.71 -10.20 1.63
CA GLU A 80 19.06 -9.71 1.93
C GLU A 80 19.21 -9.22 3.38
N GLU A 81 18.22 -9.50 4.24
CA GLU A 81 18.16 -9.12 5.67
C GLU A 81 18.10 -7.62 5.91
N TYR A 82 17.52 -6.85 4.98
CA TYR A 82 17.16 -5.46 5.21
C TYR A 82 15.80 -5.33 5.91
N PHE A 83 15.70 -4.30 6.75
CA PHE A 83 14.43 -3.83 7.29
C PHE A 83 13.88 -2.73 6.36
N PRO A 84 12.76 -2.96 5.67
CA PRO A 84 12.21 -1.98 4.74
C PRO A 84 11.41 -0.90 5.49
N ILE A 85 11.63 0.34 5.10
CA ILE A 85 10.77 1.48 5.43
C ILE A 85 10.16 1.96 4.12
N VAL A 86 8.83 1.93 4.01
CA VAL A 86 8.14 2.40 2.81
C VAL A 86 7.51 3.76 3.08
N VAL A 87 7.94 4.74 2.30
CA VAL A 87 7.34 6.08 2.27
C VAL A 87 6.40 6.13 1.09
N GLY A 88 5.10 6.12 1.37
CA GLY A 88 4.07 6.04 0.35
C GLY A 88 3.55 7.39 -0.10
N GLY A 89 2.86 7.37 -1.23
CA GLY A 89 1.91 8.36 -1.69
C GLY A 89 0.56 8.12 -0.99
N ASP A 90 -0.35 7.40 -1.64
CA ASP A 90 -1.59 6.98 -0.99
C ASP A 90 -1.46 5.61 -0.30
N SER A 91 -2.44 5.24 0.53
CA SER A 91 -2.37 4.02 1.33
C SER A 91 -2.52 2.71 0.52
N SER A 92 -2.86 2.75 -0.77
CA SER A 92 -2.90 1.54 -1.60
C SER A 92 -1.53 0.85 -1.73
N VAL A 93 -0.44 1.60 -1.55
CA VAL A 93 0.93 1.05 -1.56
C VAL A 93 1.21 0.13 -0.36
N SER A 94 0.46 0.30 0.74
CA SER A 94 0.58 -0.56 1.92
C SER A 94 0.18 -2.01 1.64
N ILE A 95 -0.64 -2.25 0.61
CA ILE A 95 -1.01 -3.59 0.17
C ILE A 95 0.26 -4.37 -0.23
N ALA A 96 1.09 -3.76 -1.06
CA ALA A 96 2.34 -4.38 -1.52
C ALA A 96 3.33 -4.63 -0.39
N SER A 97 3.55 -3.63 0.47
CA SER A 97 4.52 -3.73 1.57
C SER A 97 4.10 -4.78 2.59
N THR A 98 2.81 -4.81 2.96
CA THR A 98 2.29 -5.81 3.91
C THR A 98 2.39 -7.23 3.34
N PHE A 99 2.05 -7.43 2.07
CA PHE A 99 2.17 -8.76 1.46
C PHE A 99 3.61 -9.20 1.29
N ALA A 100 4.56 -8.30 1.05
CA ALA A 100 5.97 -8.64 1.01
C ALA A 100 6.47 -9.15 2.37
N GLU A 101 6.09 -8.48 3.45
CA GLU A 101 6.41 -8.90 4.81
C GLU A 101 5.71 -10.23 5.18
N ALA A 102 4.44 -10.40 4.84
CA ALA A 102 3.71 -11.64 5.09
C ALA A 102 4.29 -12.84 4.31
N LYS A 103 4.87 -12.59 3.13
CA LYS A 103 5.55 -13.63 2.35
C LYS A 103 6.90 -14.00 2.96
N ALA A 104 7.64 -13.01 3.46
CA ALA A 104 8.99 -13.23 4.00
C ALA A 104 8.97 -13.85 5.40
N ASN A 105 7.92 -13.59 6.18
CA ASN A 105 7.80 -14.00 7.58
C ASN A 105 6.67 -15.02 7.77
N ILE A 106 6.80 -15.86 8.81
CA ILE A 106 5.84 -16.95 9.07
C ILE A 106 4.55 -16.39 9.65
N ASP A 107 4.66 -15.43 10.56
CA ASP A 107 3.54 -14.87 11.30
C ASP A 107 3.82 -13.39 11.57
N ILE A 108 2.98 -12.52 11.01
CA ILE A 108 3.06 -11.08 11.21
C ILE A 108 1.75 -10.52 11.75
N GLY A 109 1.86 -9.47 12.56
CA GLY A 109 0.73 -8.62 12.92
C GLY A 109 0.83 -7.27 12.24
N ILE A 110 -0.28 -6.55 12.21
CA ILE A 110 -0.35 -5.18 11.68
C ILE A 110 -0.92 -4.23 12.72
N ILE A 111 -0.30 -3.07 12.88
CA ILE A 111 -0.83 -1.94 13.62
C ILE A 111 -1.14 -0.86 12.58
N TRP A 112 -2.43 -0.66 12.32
CA TRP A 112 -2.92 0.33 11.36
C TRP A 112 -3.34 1.59 12.10
N ILE A 113 -2.61 2.68 11.90
CA ILE A 113 -2.86 3.95 12.60
C ILE A 113 -3.38 4.95 11.57
N ASP A 114 -4.68 5.12 11.51
CA ASP A 114 -5.35 6.01 10.56
C ASP A 114 -6.74 6.41 11.07
N SER A 115 -7.20 7.58 10.67
CA SER A 115 -8.58 8.01 10.85
C SER A 115 -9.55 7.33 9.88
N ASN A 116 -9.07 6.95 8.69
CA ASN A 116 -9.78 6.10 7.74
C ASN A 116 -9.37 4.65 7.97
N PRO A 117 -10.29 3.75 8.30
CA PRO A 117 -9.99 2.35 8.57
C PRO A 117 -9.46 1.59 7.35
N ALA A 118 -9.66 2.11 6.13
CA ALA A 118 -9.33 1.45 4.86
C ALA A 118 -9.87 0.00 4.79
N TYR A 119 -11.08 -0.21 5.32
CA TYR A 119 -11.72 -1.52 5.47
C TYR A 119 -12.96 -1.70 4.61
N ASP A 120 -13.13 -0.86 3.60
CA ASP A 120 -14.16 -1.04 2.57
C ASP A 120 -13.86 -2.23 1.67
N THR A 121 -14.87 -2.67 0.94
CA THR A 121 -14.78 -3.70 -0.10
C THR A 121 -15.23 -3.10 -1.44
N PHE A 122 -15.09 -3.81 -2.53
CA PHE A 122 -15.65 -3.38 -3.82
C PHE A 122 -17.18 -3.24 -3.79
N GLU A 123 -17.85 -3.87 -2.83
CA GLU A 123 -19.31 -3.78 -2.64
C GLU A 123 -19.71 -2.57 -1.81
N THR A 124 -18.93 -2.25 -0.76
CA THR A 124 -19.29 -1.20 0.22
C THR A 124 -18.71 0.17 -0.12
N THR A 125 -17.59 0.23 -0.87
CA THR A 125 -16.95 1.51 -1.19
C THR A 125 -17.90 2.49 -1.86
N GLN A 126 -17.94 3.72 -1.34
CA GLN A 126 -18.70 4.82 -1.92
C GLN A 126 -17.89 5.58 -2.99
N THR A 127 -16.59 5.49 -2.91
CA THR A 127 -15.66 6.25 -3.76
C THR A 127 -15.14 5.45 -4.95
N GLY A 128 -15.02 4.13 -4.83
CA GLY A 128 -14.31 3.25 -5.76
C GLY A 128 -12.78 3.38 -5.66
N ASN A 129 -12.28 4.12 -4.71
CA ASN A 129 -10.85 4.35 -4.51
C ASN A 129 -10.23 3.16 -3.77
N ILE A 130 -9.19 2.56 -4.32
CA ILE A 130 -8.58 1.35 -3.74
C ILE A 130 -7.86 1.62 -2.41
N HIS A 131 -7.44 2.86 -2.15
CA HIS A 131 -6.84 3.18 -0.85
C HIS A 131 -7.79 2.91 0.33
N ASP A 132 -9.11 3.03 0.12
CA ASP A 132 -10.13 2.75 1.13
C ASP A 132 -10.29 1.24 1.45
N LEU A 133 -9.70 0.36 0.62
CA LEU A 133 -9.79 -1.10 0.73
C LEU A 133 -8.51 -1.74 1.27
N SER A 134 -7.49 -0.96 1.59
CA SER A 134 -6.13 -1.48 1.80
C SER A 134 -6.02 -2.44 2.98
N LEU A 135 -6.61 -2.12 4.14
CA LEU A 135 -6.59 -3.01 5.30
C LEU A 135 -7.45 -4.25 5.09
N ALA A 136 -8.62 -4.11 4.43
CA ALA A 136 -9.46 -5.25 4.06
C ALA A 136 -8.70 -6.21 3.13
N ALA A 137 -7.99 -5.69 2.14
CA ALA A 137 -7.19 -6.49 1.20
C ALA A 137 -6.13 -7.32 1.92
N VAL A 138 -5.32 -6.69 2.79
CA VAL A 138 -4.20 -7.37 3.46
C VAL A 138 -4.64 -8.36 4.53
N THR A 139 -5.87 -8.22 5.06
CA THR A 139 -6.48 -9.19 5.98
C THR A 139 -7.37 -10.21 5.28
N GLY A 140 -7.54 -10.09 3.97
CA GLY A 140 -8.31 -11.03 3.15
C GLY A 140 -9.82 -10.89 3.24
N TYR A 141 -10.32 -9.77 3.79
CA TYR A 141 -11.75 -9.55 3.93
C TYR A 141 -12.36 -9.09 2.59
N LYS A 142 -13.13 -9.97 1.93
CA LYS A 142 -13.88 -9.71 0.68
C LYS A 142 -13.14 -8.94 -0.45
N CYS A 143 -11.81 -8.87 -0.39
CA CYS A 143 -10.96 -8.20 -1.37
C CYS A 143 -9.97 -9.19 -2.01
N ASN A 144 -10.45 -10.40 -2.33
CA ASN A 144 -9.61 -11.47 -2.85
C ASN A 144 -8.92 -11.12 -4.17
N ASP A 145 -9.52 -10.24 -4.96
CA ASP A 145 -8.98 -9.82 -6.25
C ASP A 145 -7.73 -8.93 -6.12
N LEU A 146 -7.50 -8.29 -4.96
CA LEU A 146 -6.30 -7.49 -4.70
C LEU A 146 -5.09 -8.30 -4.21
N LYS A 147 -5.10 -9.62 -4.41
CA LYS A 147 -4.07 -10.56 -3.93
C LYS A 147 -3.12 -11.06 -5.03
N TYR A 148 -3.00 -10.37 -6.11
CA TYR A 148 -2.36 -10.84 -7.35
C TYR A 148 -0.94 -11.40 -7.19
N TYR A 149 -0.19 -10.96 -6.16
CA TYR A 149 1.24 -11.23 -6.06
C TYR A 149 1.68 -11.94 -4.77
N HIS A 150 0.78 -12.32 -3.86
CA HIS A 150 1.18 -12.82 -2.53
C HIS A 150 0.98 -14.32 -2.28
N GLU A 151 0.61 -15.10 -3.27
CA GLU A 151 0.49 -16.56 -3.16
C GLU A 151 -0.36 -17.03 -1.93
N GLY A 152 -1.41 -16.31 -1.61
CA GLY A 152 -2.37 -16.66 -0.56
C GLY A 152 -2.00 -16.30 0.88
N LYS A 153 -0.82 -15.73 1.16
CA LYS A 153 -0.48 -15.29 2.51
C LYS A 153 -1.08 -13.91 2.82
N ILE A 154 -1.88 -13.86 3.86
CA ILE A 154 -2.53 -12.65 4.41
C ILE A 154 -2.16 -12.49 5.87
N VAL A 155 -2.36 -11.29 6.40
CA VAL A 155 -2.34 -11.06 7.85
C VAL A 155 -3.64 -11.61 8.43
N GLN A 156 -3.55 -12.46 9.45
CA GLN A 156 -4.76 -12.95 10.12
C GLN A 156 -5.52 -11.77 10.74
N PRO A 157 -6.85 -11.66 10.57
CA PRO A 157 -7.63 -10.56 11.15
C PRO A 157 -7.44 -10.40 12.67
N SER A 158 -7.22 -11.51 13.38
CA SER A 158 -6.91 -11.50 14.82
C SER A 158 -5.56 -10.89 15.18
N HIS A 159 -4.68 -10.70 14.20
CA HIS A 159 -3.37 -10.06 14.34
C HIS A 159 -3.34 -8.63 13.80
N ALA A 160 -4.51 -8.05 13.52
CA ALA A 160 -4.64 -6.68 13.07
C ALA A 160 -5.23 -5.78 14.17
N VAL A 161 -4.56 -4.67 14.44
CA VAL A 161 -5.02 -3.63 15.37
C VAL A 161 -5.21 -2.34 14.62
N LEU A 162 -6.40 -1.76 14.70
CA LEU A 162 -6.75 -0.47 14.10
C LEU A 162 -6.82 0.60 15.20
N ILE A 163 -6.08 1.70 15.03
CA ILE A 163 -6.02 2.80 15.97
C ILE A 163 -6.43 4.10 15.27
N GLY A 164 -7.34 4.85 15.89
CA GLY A 164 -7.71 6.19 15.45
C GLY A 164 -8.86 6.27 14.46
N ALA A 165 -9.49 5.16 14.09
CA ALA A 165 -10.64 5.15 13.17
C ALA A 165 -11.77 6.07 13.67
N ARG A 166 -12.28 6.94 12.77
CA ARG A 166 -13.32 7.92 13.07
C ARG A 166 -14.63 7.67 12.34
N SER A 167 -14.57 7.03 11.19
CA SER A 167 -15.74 6.68 10.39
C SER A 167 -15.57 5.24 9.89
N MET A 168 -16.61 4.45 9.98
CA MET A 168 -16.70 3.13 9.35
C MET A 168 -17.97 3.11 8.54
N SER A 169 -17.90 2.60 7.30
CA SER A 169 -19.09 2.29 6.54
C SER A 169 -19.88 1.19 7.26
N GLU A 170 -21.19 1.29 7.28
CA GLU A 170 -22.05 0.20 7.72
C GLU A 170 -21.87 -0.96 6.74
N GLN A 171 -21.50 -2.12 7.26
CA GLN A 171 -21.25 -3.34 6.48
C GLN A 171 -22.39 -4.33 6.63
#